data_187d0d8b74ddd62083a4dea92f551a7a
#
_entry.id   187d0d8b74ddd62083a4dea92f551a7a
#
_cell.length_a   1.000
_cell.length_b   1.000
_cell.length_c   1.000
_cell.angle_alpha   90.00
_cell.angle_beta   90.00
_cell.angle_gamma   90.00
#
_symmetry.space_group_name_H-M   'P 1'
#
loop_
_entity.id
_entity.type
_entity.pdbx_description
1 polymer ?
#
loop_
_entity_poly.entity_id
_entity_poly.type
_entity_poly.pdbx_seq_one_letter_code
_entity_poly.pdbx_strand_id
1 'polypeptide(L)'
;MFNNTRFALARKRRGLTKRALAKEVSVTDRSITAYESGQTVPENHTVDKIANALRFPVEFFFADDVEELPVEVASFRALTKMTASKRDIALSAGAVALLLNRWIEGKFDLPSPDFPEDYRIASNVDSKIDAGQRSSEGDQYPGLGQKNDPESAAEM
;
A
#
# COMPACT_ATOMS: atom_id res chain seq x y z
N MET A 1 4.50 12.05 -22.82
CA MET A 1 5.86 11.46 -22.67
C MET A 1 5.73 10.23 -21.79
N PHE A 2 6.50 9.14 -22.03
CA PHE A 2 6.46 7.95 -21.16
C PHE A 2 6.92 8.29 -19.76
N ASN A 3 6.13 7.85 -18.76
CA ASN A 3 6.33 8.17 -17.35
C ASN A 3 7.01 6.98 -16.64
N ASN A 4 8.26 7.16 -16.28
CA ASN A 4 9.08 6.14 -15.63
C ASN A 4 8.65 5.84 -14.19
N THR A 5 8.12 6.81 -13.45
CA THR A 5 7.57 6.63 -12.09
C THR A 5 6.33 5.75 -12.11
N ARG A 6 5.40 6.00 -13.04
CA ARG A 6 4.22 5.13 -13.23
C ARG A 6 4.59 3.73 -13.68
N PHE A 7 5.62 3.59 -14.50
CA PHE A 7 6.13 2.28 -14.91
C PHE A 7 6.67 1.49 -13.71
N ALA A 8 7.53 2.11 -12.88
CA ALA A 8 8.05 1.49 -11.67
C ALA A 8 6.93 1.13 -10.69
N LEU A 9 5.93 2.02 -10.51
CA LEU A 9 4.75 1.79 -9.70
C LEU A 9 3.95 0.57 -10.17
N ALA A 10 3.66 0.48 -11.46
CA ALA A 10 2.90 -0.63 -12.02
C ALA A 10 3.60 -1.98 -11.83
N ARG A 11 4.93 -2.04 -12.06
CA ARG A 11 5.71 -3.24 -11.81
C ARG A 11 5.71 -3.65 -10.34
N LYS A 12 5.98 -2.71 -9.44
CA LYS A 12 5.93 -2.93 -7.98
C LYS A 12 4.55 -3.41 -7.55
N ARG A 13 3.48 -2.81 -8.07
CA ARG A 13 2.09 -3.21 -7.78
C ARG A 13 1.81 -4.65 -8.15
N ARG A 14 2.43 -5.17 -9.22
CA ARG A 14 2.33 -6.58 -9.62
C ARG A 14 3.31 -7.50 -8.88
N GLY A 15 4.19 -6.95 -8.04
CA GLY A 15 5.19 -7.72 -7.31
C GLY A 15 6.28 -8.32 -8.21
N LEU A 16 6.42 -7.82 -9.44
CA LEU A 16 7.40 -8.31 -10.39
C LEU A 16 8.78 -7.70 -10.13
N THR A 17 9.82 -8.55 -10.13
CA THR A 17 11.20 -8.08 -10.20
C THR A 17 11.48 -7.53 -11.60
N LYS A 18 12.50 -6.67 -11.75
CA LYS A 18 12.94 -6.17 -13.05
C LYS A 18 13.24 -7.34 -14.01
N ARG A 19 13.93 -8.36 -13.51
CA ARG A 19 14.27 -9.56 -14.27
C ARG A 19 13.04 -10.35 -14.72
N ALA A 20 12.05 -10.50 -13.85
CA ALA A 20 10.81 -11.20 -14.20
C ALA A 20 10.06 -10.47 -15.30
N LEU A 21 9.91 -9.14 -15.18
CA LEU A 21 9.26 -8.34 -16.20
C LEU A 21 10.05 -8.35 -17.53
N ALA A 22 11.39 -8.21 -17.46
CA ALA A 22 12.25 -8.25 -18.64
C ALA A 22 12.06 -9.53 -19.46
N LYS A 23 11.98 -10.67 -18.77
CA LYS A 23 11.69 -11.97 -19.41
C LYS A 23 10.31 -11.99 -20.06
N GLU A 24 9.30 -11.45 -19.38
CA GLU A 24 7.90 -11.48 -19.86
C GLU A 24 7.71 -10.61 -21.12
N VAL A 25 8.37 -9.44 -21.16
CA VAL A 25 8.26 -8.51 -22.32
C VAL A 25 9.37 -8.70 -23.36
N SER A 26 10.25 -9.70 -23.17
CA SER A 26 11.35 -10.05 -24.10
C SER A 26 12.36 -8.91 -24.30
N VAL A 27 12.77 -8.27 -23.21
CA VAL A 27 13.84 -7.27 -23.18
C VAL A 27 14.91 -7.67 -22.15
N THR A 28 15.98 -6.88 -22.03
CA THR A 28 17.01 -7.12 -21.02
C THR A 28 16.67 -6.48 -19.67
N ASP A 29 17.20 -7.02 -18.56
CA ASP A 29 17.10 -6.42 -17.22
C ASP A 29 17.65 -4.98 -17.21
N ARG A 30 18.70 -4.74 -18.01
CA ARG A 30 19.30 -3.43 -18.18
C ARG A 30 18.34 -2.44 -18.84
N SER A 31 17.57 -2.90 -19.85
CA SER A 31 16.56 -2.08 -20.50
C SER A 31 15.46 -1.67 -19.51
N ILE A 32 14.96 -2.60 -18.71
CA ILE A 32 13.95 -2.27 -17.67
C ILE A 32 14.53 -1.25 -16.67
N THR A 33 15.79 -1.41 -16.27
CA THR A 33 16.44 -0.44 -15.37
C THR A 33 16.57 0.93 -16.01
N ALA A 34 16.97 1.00 -17.28
CA ALA A 34 17.09 2.25 -18.04
C ALA A 34 15.72 2.94 -18.23
N TYR A 35 14.66 2.18 -18.46
CA TYR A 35 13.29 2.71 -18.55
C TYR A 35 12.80 3.28 -17.20
N GLU A 36 13.06 2.59 -16.08
CA GLU A 36 12.68 3.06 -14.74
C GLU A 36 13.47 4.29 -14.28
N SER A 37 14.74 4.40 -14.70
CA SER A 37 15.57 5.56 -14.38
C SER A 37 15.35 6.75 -15.32
N GLY A 38 14.54 6.58 -16.36
CA GLY A 38 14.33 7.63 -17.38
C GLY A 38 15.51 7.85 -18.32
N GLN A 39 16.55 6.99 -18.28
CA GLN A 39 17.69 7.08 -19.17
C GLN A 39 17.32 6.81 -20.63
N THR A 40 16.36 5.92 -20.84
CA THR A 40 15.81 5.60 -22.17
C THR A 40 14.30 5.46 -22.10
N VAL A 41 13.65 5.67 -23.22
CA VAL A 41 12.20 5.51 -23.38
C VAL A 41 11.96 4.24 -24.18
N PRO A 42 11.05 3.36 -23.76
CA PRO A 42 10.69 2.18 -24.53
C PRO A 42 9.98 2.59 -25.83
N GLU A 43 10.17 1.81 -26.89
CA GLU A 43 9.43 1.96 -28.13
C GLU A 43 7.96 1.55 -27.95
N ASN A 44 7.05 2.06 -28.78
CA ASN A 44 5.61 1.84 -28.64
C ASN A 44 5.24 0.36 -28.51
N HIS A 45 5.82 -0.51 -29.37
CA HIS A 45 5.55 -1.95 -29.30
C HIS A 45 6.02 -2.59 -27.96
N THR A 46 7.04 -2.02 -27.31
CA THR A 46 7.52 -2.47 -26.01
C THR A 46 6.58 -1.95 -24.92
N VAL A 47 6.05 -0.73 -25.05
CA VAL A 47 5.02 -0.20 -24.14
C VAL A 47 3.77 -1.08 -24.15
N ASP A 48 3.32 -1.51 -25.32
CA ASP A 48 2.16 -2.41 -25.47
C ASP A 48 2.39 -3.74 -24.74
N LYS A 49 3.59 -4.32 -24.87
CA LYS A 49 3.96 -5.54 -24.13
C LYS A 49 3.99 -5.32 -22.62
N ILE A 50 4.55 -4.20 -22.17
CA ILE A 50 4.60 -3.79 -20.76
C ILE A 50 3.18 -3.62 -20.23
N ALA A 51 2.31 -2.91 -20.94
CA ALA A 51 0.93 -2.68 -20.58
C ALA A 51 0.17 -4.00 -20.40
N ASN A 52 0.31 -4.92 -21.33
CA ASN A 52 -0.29 -6.26 -21.27
C ASN A 52 0.26 -7.09 -20.09
N ALA A 53 1.58 -7.16 -19.90
CA ALA A 53 2.22 -7.91 -18.84
C ALA A 53 1.82 -7.37 -17.45
N LEU A 54 1.76 -6.06 -17.29
CA LEU A 54 1.41 -5.40 -16.04
C LEU A 54 -0.11 -5.26 -15.84
N ARG A 55 -0.91 -5.52 -16.88
CA ARG A 55 -2.38 -5.34 -16.88
C ARG A 55 -2.78 -3.93 -16.45
N PHE A 56 -2.16 -2.94 -17.09
CA PHE A 56 -2.52 -1.54 -17.02
C PHE A 56 -2.80 -1.03 -18.43
N PRO A 57 -3.72 -0.07 -18.62
CA PRO A 57 -3.94 0.54 -19.92
C PRO A 57 -2.68 1.31 -20.36
N VAL A 58 -2.45 1.40 -21.66
CA VAL A 58 -1.26 2.07 -22.22
C VAL A 58 -1.19 3.53 -21.77
N GLU A 59 -2.33 4.20 -21.70
CA GLU A 59 -2.48 5.61 -21.30
C GLU A 59 -1.97 5.84 -19.87
N PHE A 60 -2.01 4.82 -19.02
CA PHE A 60 -1.49 4.90 -17.66
C PHE A 60 -0.02 5.33 -17.63
N PHE A 61 0.77 4.88 -18.60
CA PHE A 61 2.21 5.15 -18.66
C PHE A 61 2.55 6.52 -19.28
N PHE A 62 1.55 7.29 -19.69
CA PHE A 62 1.73 8.63 -20.29
C PHE A 62 1.05 9.74 -19.50
N ALA A 63 0.39 9.41 -18.41
CA ALA A 63 -0.25 10.37 -17.53
C ALA A 63 0.75 11.00 -16.55
N ASP A 64 0.32 12.03 -15.82
CA ASP A 64 1.11 12.78 -14.84
C ASP A 64 1.61 11.89 -13.69
N ASP A 65 2.64 12.37 -12.98
CA ASP A 65 3.22 11.64 -11.86
C ASP A 65 2.17 11.28 -10.79
N VAL A 66 2.39 10.14 -10.16
CA VAL A 66 1.60 9.68 -9.03
C VAL A 66 2.35 10.04 -7.75
N GLU A 67 1.64 10.62 -6.78
CA GLU A 67 2.21 10.86 -5.47
C GLU A 67 2.62 9.54 -4.82
N GLU A 68 3.89 9.44 -4.49
CA GLU A 68 4.39 8.30 -3.71
C GLU A 68 3.94 8.44 -2.26
N LEU A 69 3.44 7.34 -1.71
CA LEU A 69 3.15 7.26 -0.28
C LEU A 69 4.47 7.14 0.48
N PRO A 70 4.83 8.10 1.35
CA PRO A 70 5.98 7.96 2.23
C PRO A 70 5.81 6.71 3.10
N VAL A 71 6.89 5.95 3.29
CA VAL A 71 6.88 4.72 4.12
C VAL A 71 6.41 5.02 5.53
N GLU A 72 6.65 6.23 6.02
CA GLU A 72 6.28 6.72 7.35
C GLU A 72 4.77 6.86 7.52
N VAL A 73 4.04 7.24 6.46
CA VAL A 73 2.57 7.36 6.48
C VAL A 73 1.91 6.00 6.54
N ALA A 74 2.56 4.99 5.98
CA ALA A 74 2.13 3.61 6.07
C ALA A 74 2.64 2.94 7.37
N SER A 75 2.49 3.61 8.51
CA SER A 75 2.90 3.18 9.86
C SER A 75 2.11 1.95 10.36
N PHE A 76 2.05 0.91 9.54
CA PHE A 76 1.48 -0.34 9.97
C PHE A 76 2.54 -1.15 10.73
N ARG A 77 2.28 -1.50 11.98
CA ARG A 77 3.08 -2.48 12.72
C ARG A 77 3.32 -3.77 11.91
N ALA A 78 2.42 -4.08 10.97
CA ALA A 78 2.55 -5.16 10.01
C ALA A 78 3.67 -4.95 8.98
N LEU A 79 3.98 -3.71 8.56
CA LEU A 79 5.00 -3.45 7.52
C LEU A 79 6.42 -3.79 7.96
N THR A 80 6.72 -3.71 9.25
CA THR A 80 8.05 -4.07 9.79
C THR A 80 8.33 -5.57 9.69
N LYS A 81 7.28 -6.41 9.63
CA LYS A 81 7.38 -7.87 9.48
C LYS A 81 7.25 -8.32 8.02
N MET A 82 6.98 -7.40 7.09
CA MET A 82 6.84 -7.73 5.67
C MET A 82 8.19 -7.75 4.96
N THR A 83 8.30 -8.64 3.96
CA THR A 83 9.43 -8.58 3.00
C THR A 83 9.36 -7.29 2.20
N ALA A 84 10.51 -6.82 1.67
CA ALA A 84 10.58 -5.61 0.84
C ALA A 84 9.58 -5.67 -0.33
N SER A 85 9.48 -6.81 -1.01
CA SER A 85 8.53 -7.01 -2.12
C SER A 85 7.06 -6.85 -1.69
N LYS A 86 6.66 -7.42 -0.55
CA LYS A 86 5.29 -7.26 -0.04
C LYS A 86 5.00 -5.83 0.35
N ARG A 87 5.98 -5.12 0.91
CA ARG A 87 5.88 -3.70 1.23
C ARG A 87 5.71 -2.86 -0.03
N ASP A 88 6.50 -3.10 -1.07
CA ASP A 88 6.39 -2.42 -2.36
C ASP A 88 4.99 -2.61 -2.99
N ILE A 89 4.44 -3.83 -2.93
CA ILE A 89 3.09 -4.12 -3.40
C ILE A 89 2.04 -3.31 -2.63
N ALA A 90 2.14 -3.27 -1.30
CA ALA A 90 1.19 -2.56 -0.45
C ALA A 90 1.24 -1.04 -0.68
N LEU A 91 2.44 -0.43 -0.69
CA LEU A 91 2.63 0.99 -0.94
C LEU A 91 2.13 1.38 -2.35
N SER A 92 2.45 0.56 -3.35
CA SER A 92 1.98 0.79 -4.71
C SER A 92 0.46 0.65 -4.85
N ALA A 93 -0.17 -0.24 -4.06
CA ALA A 93 -1.63 -0.34 -4.01
C ALA A 93 -2.25 0.93 -3.41
N GLY A 94 -1.67 1.45 -2.34
CA GLY A 94 -2.10 2.71 -1.71
C GLY A 94 -1.97 3.90 -2.67
N ALA A 95 -0.85 4.01 -3.39
CA ALA A 95 -0.66 5.07 -4.38
C ALA A 95 -1.71 5.02 -5.50
N VAL A 96 -2.06 3.82 -6.00
CA VAL A 96 -3.14 3.66 -6.99
C VAL A 96 -4.50 4.01 -6.39
N ALA A 97 -4.76 3.67 -5.12
CA ALA A 97 -6.00 4.03 -4.44
C ALA A 97 -6.14 5.55 -4.28
N LEU A 98 -5.05 6.26 -3.94
CA LEU A 98 -5.05 7.73 -3.90
C LEU A 98 -5.30 8.36 -5.27
N LEU A 99 -4.73 7.79 -6.33
CA LEU A 99 -5.00 8.24 -7.69
C LEU A 99 -6.49 8.13 -8.03
N LEU A 100 -7.13 7.01 -7.66
CA LEU A 100 -8.55 6.80 -7.83
C LEU A 100 -9.37 7.79 -6.99
N ASN A 101 -9.00 7.99 -5.73
CA ASN A 101 -9.67 8.94 -4.84
C ASN A 101 -9.67 10.36 -5.42
N ARG A 102 -8.52 10.84 -5.87
CA ARG A 102 -8.38 12.16 -6.53
C ARG A 102 -9.22 12.28 -7.80
N TRP A 103 -9.29 11.20 -8.59
CA TRP A 103 -10.16 11.18 -9.75
C TRP A 103 -11.64 11.29 -9.38
N ILE A 104 -12.05 10.58 -8.34
CA ILE A 104 -13.44 10.65 -7.81
C ILE A 104 -13.74 12.05 -7.30
N GLU A 105 -12.85 12.63 -6.45
CA GLU A 105 -12.99 13.99 -5.92
C GLU A 105 -13.07 15.05 -7.03
N GLY A 106 -12.32 14.85 -8.12
CA GLY A 106 -12.37 15.75 -9.28
C GLY A 106 -13.61 15.59 -10.17
N LYS A 107 -14.39 14.52 -10.01
CA LYS A 107 -15.60 14.25 -10.80
C LYS A 107 -16.89 14.44 -10.04
N PHE A 108 -16.86 14.28 -8.73
CA PHE A 108 -18.03 14.29 -7.87
C PHE A 108 -17.83 15.28 -6.73
N ASP A 109 -18.86 16.04 -6.41
CA ASP A 109 -18.91 16.88 -5.21
C ASP A 109 -19.22 15.97 -4.02
N LEU A 110 -18.15 15.49 -3.36
CA LEU A 110 -18.29 14.60 -2.23
C LEU A 110 -18.51 15.41 -0.94
N PRO A 111 -19.40 14.97 -0.05
CA PRO A 111 -19.54 15.61 1.25
C PRO A 111 -18.24 15.52 2.04
N SER A 112 -17.88 16.59 2.76
CA SER A 112 -16.74 16.56 3.66
C SER A 112 -16.92 15.47 4.72
N PRO A 113 -15.87 14.70 5.03
CA PRO A 113 -15.95 13.67 6.07
C PRO A 113 -16.28 14.33 7.42
N ASP A 114 -17.39 13.90 8.03
CA ASP A 114 -17.79 14.30 9.37
C ASP A 114 -17.22 13.30 10.38
N PHE A 115 -15.99 13.52 10.81
CA PHE A 115 -15.37 12.72 11.85
C PHE A 115 -15.59 13.40 13.21
N PRO A 116 -16.03 12.66 14.24
CA PRO A 116 -16.02 13.16 15.60
C PRO A 116 -14.62 13.70 15.98
N GLU A 117 -14.56 14.82 16.72
CA GLU A 117 -13.29 15.48 17.03
C GLU A 117 -12.30 14.57 17.77
N ASP A 118 -12.82 13.63 18.56
CA ASP A 118 -12.04 12.62 19.30
C ASP A 118 -11.22 11.69 18.38
N TYR A 119 -11.57 11.60 17.09
CA TYR A 119 -10.84 10.81 16.09
C TYR A 119 -9.90 11.65 15.22
N ARG A 120 -9.82 12.94 15.43
CA ARG A 120 -8.78 13.76 14.83
C ARG A 120 -7.45 13.32 15.44
N ILE A 121 -6.68 12.56 14.66
CA ILE A 121 -5.33 12.14 15.05
C ILE A 121 -4.54 13.42 15.30
N ALA A 122 -4.23 13.68 16.56
CA ALA A 122 -3.24 14.67 16.93
C ALA A 122 -1.98 14.39 16.09
N SER A 123 -1.42 15.43 15.49
CA SER A 123 -0.27 15.33 14.60
C SER A 123 0.78 14.37 15.20
N ASN A 124 1.40 13.53 14.37
CA ASN A 124 2.28 12.41 14.72
C ASN A 124 3.41 12.70 15.74
N VAL A 125 3.54 13.91 16.22
CA VAL A 125 4.52 14.33 17.24
C VAL A 125 4.05 13.95 18.63
N ASP A 126 2.75 14.01 18.91
CA ASP A 126 2.19 13.75 20.26
C ASP A 126 1.94 12.26 20.51
N SER A 127 1.75 11.46 19.45
CA SER A 127 1.48 10.02 19.59
C SER A 127 2.66 9.19 20.10
N LYS A 128 3.91 9.70 20.02
CA LYS A 128 5.09 9.03 20.57
C LYS A 128 5.28 9.22 22.06
N ILE A 129 4.72 10.29 22.64
CA ILE A 129 4.88 10.61 24.06
C ILE A 129 3.84 9.82 24.90
N ASP A 130 2.64 9.65 24.37
CA ASP A 130 1.53 9.01 25.10
C ASP A 130 1.60 7.46 25.09
N ALA A 131 2.29 6.87 24.13
CA ALA A 131 2.49 5.41 24.05
C ALA A 131 3.48 4.88 25.11
N GLY A 132 4.28 5.75 25.72
CA GLY A 132 5.25 5.38 26.77
C GLY A 132 4.67 5.39 28.18
N GLN A 133 3.56 6.06 28.43
CA GLN A 133 3.00 6.24 29.79
C GLN A 133 1.82 5.30 30.13
N ARG A 134 1.24 4.60 29.15
CA ARG A 134 0.10 3.70 29.39
C ARG A 134 0.46 2.27 29.79
N SER A 135 1.74 1.97 30.03
CA SER A 135 2.19 0.62 30.40
C SER A 135 2.22 0.36 31.91
N SER A 136 1.79 1.29 32.77
CA SER A 136 1.92 1.15 34.21
C SER A 136 0.61 1.25 35.03
N GLU A 137 -0.55 1.40 34.39
CA GLU A 137 -1.81 1.30 35.10
C GLU A 137 -2.58 0.07 34.61
N GLY A 138 -2.63 -0.94 35.48
CA GLY A 138 -3.27 -2.21 35.23
C GLY A 138 -4.78 -2.06 35.04
N ASP A 139 -5.25 -2.40 33.86
CA ASP A 139 -6.65 -2.58 33.54
C ASP A 139 -7.17 -3.80 34.31
N GLN A 140 -7.74 -3.52 35.48
CA GLN A 140 -8.60 -4.43 36.22
C GLN A 140 -9.96 -4.44 35.52
N TYR A 141 -10.20 -5.41 34.64
CA TYR A 141 -11.55 -5.70 34.13
C TYR A 141 -12.34 -6.45 35.23
N PRO A 142 -13.43 -5.91 35.78
CA PRO A 142 -14.30 -6.67 36.63
C PRO A 142 -15.24 -7.57 35.81
N GLY A 143 -15.03 -8.87 35.91
CA GLY A 143 -16.10 -9.85 35.87
C GLY A 143 -16.65 -10.26 34.51
N LEU A 144 -16.07 -11.28 33.90
CA LEU A 144 -16.79 -12.29 33.09
C LEU A 144 -16.02 -13.62 33.22
N GLY A 145 -16.48 -14.47 34.14
CA GLY A 145 -15.88 -15.80 34.30
C GLY A 145 -16.54 -16.64 35.37
N GLN A 146 -17.80 -16.99 35.23
CA GLN A 146 -18.30 -18.21 35.81
C GLN A 146 -18.28 -19.30 34.74
N LYS A 147 -17.22 -20.11 34.79
CA LYS A 147 -17.20 -21.42 34.18
C LYS A 147 -18.18 -22.30 34.93
N ASN A 148 -19.22 -22.77 34.30
CA ASN A 148 -19.98 -23.92 34.71
C ASN A 148 -19.16 -25.16 34.36
N ASP A 149 -18.57 -25.80 35.35
CA ASP A 149 -18.03 -27.14 35.22
C ASP A 149 -19.18 -28.16 35.29
N PRO A 150 -19.32 -29.04 34.27
CA PRO A 150 -20.25 -30.17 34.37
C PRO A 150 -19.51 -31.42 34.89
N GLU A 151 -19.32 -31.51 36.19
CA GLU A 151 -18.86 -32.74 36.82
C GLU A 151 -19.57 -32.95 38.13
N SER A 152 -20.76 -33.54 38.08
CA SER A 152 -21.38 -34.28 39.19
C SER A 152 -22.69 -34.90 38.75
N ALA A 153 -22.62 -35.99 37.99
CA ALA A 153 -23.76 -36.93 37.83
C ALA A 153 -23.25 -38.32 37.41
N ALA A 154 -22.49 -38.96 38.31
CA ALA A 154 -22.30 -40.38 38.26
C ALA A 154 -22.03 -40.89 39.66
N GLU A 155 -23.15 -41.19 40.39
CA GLU A 155 -23.27 -42.20 41.44
C GLU A 155 -24.69 -42.13 42.02
N MET A 156 -25.53 -43.01 41.52
CA MET A 156 -26.53 -43.86 42.20
C MET A 156 -27.34 -44.59 41.14
#